data_b520d3be080334ae0fa9f5b1764e1ba2
#
_entry.id   b520d3be080334ae0fa9f5b1764e1ba2
#
_cell.length_a   1.000
_cell.length_b   1.000
_cell.length_c   1.000
_cell.angle_alpha   90.00
_cell.angle_beta   90.00
_cell.angle_gamma   90.00
#
_symmetry.space_group_name_H-M   'P 1'
#
loop_
_entity.id
_entity.type
_entity.pdbx_description
1 polymer ?
#
loop_
_entity_poly.entity_id
_entity_poly.type
_entity_poly.pdbx_seq_one_letter_code
_entity_poly.pdbx_strand_id
1 'polypeptide(L)'
;MAEAQTQFDAVQASISRLDELTAEADNYLSHTAEKLRRMAEYSANSVWEQLGRSEAENGESPSAAYRRLRREMLTSERDTFVSRRDSGEIDDEVLRRVLRRLDFEEAALARDDH
;
A
#
# COMPACT_ATOMS: atom_id res chain seq x y z
N MET A 1 -12.43 -2.95 -21.05
CA MET A 1 -13.12 -3.92 -20.17
C MET A 1 -12.34 -5.23 -20.04
N ALA A 2 -11.88 -5.81 -21.16
CA ALA A 2 -11.10 -7.04 -21.10
C ALA A 2 -9.80 -6.91 -20.31
N GLU A 3 -9.14 -5.75 -20.41
CA GLU A 3 -7.90 -5.52 -19.67
C GLU A 3 -8.13 -5.52 -18.16
N ALA A 4 -9.17 -4.83 -17.68
CA ALA A 4 -9.46 -4.78 -16.26
C ALA A 4 -9.86 -6.15 -15.72
N GLN A 5 -10.66 -6.91 -16.48
CA GLN A 5 -11.04 -8.25 -16.09
C GLN A 5 -9.81 -9.17 -16.04
N THR A 6 -8.91 -9.05 -17.00
CA THR A 6 -7.69 -9.84 -17.03
C THR A 6 -6.79 -9.52 -15.84
N GLN A 7 -6.66 -8.23 -15.50
CA GLN A 7 -5.88 -7.83 -14.33
C GLN A 7 -6.48 -8.39 -13.04
N PHE A 8 -7.80 -8.32 -12.91
CA PHE A 8 -8.47 -8.87 -11.74
C PHE A 8 -8.22 -10.38 -11.65
N ASP A 9 -8.38 -11.09 -12.76
CA ASP A 9 -8.16 -12.54 -12.81
C ASP A 9 -6.71 -12.88 -12.46
N ALA A 10 -5.76 -12.08 -12.94
CA ALA A 10 -4.35 -12.28 -12.62
C ALA A 10 -4.08 -12.12 -11.13
N VAL A 11 -4.69 -11.11 -10.50
CA VAL A 11 -4.54 -10.91 -9.06
C VAL A 11 -5.15 -12.08 -8.29
N GLN A 12 -6.32 -12.55 -8.71
CA GLN A 12 -6.96 -13.70 -8.06
C GLN A 12 -6.09 -14.96 -8.20
N ALA A 13 -5.48 -15.16 -9.36
CA ALA A 13 -4.56 -16.27 -9.57
C ALA A 13 -3.34 -16.16 -8.64
N SER A 14 -2.83 -14.95 -8.45
CA SER A 14 -1.68 -14.73 -7.57
C SER A 14 -2.02 -15.01 -6.11
N ILE A 15 -3.23 -14.66 -5.67
CA ILE A 15 -3.69 -14.95 -4.31
C ILE A 15 -3.83 -16.46 -4.14
N SER A 16 -4.40 -17.16 -5.12
CA SER A 16 -4.52 -18.62 -5.06
C SER A 16 -3.16 -19.29 -4.97
N ARG A 17 -2.18 -18.79 -5.72
CA ARG A 17 -0.82 -19.32 -5.66
C ARG A 17 -0.19 -19.06 -4.28
N LEU A 18 -0.41 -17.88 -3.72
CA LEU A 18 0.07 -17.57 -2.39
C LEU A 18 -0.52 -18.54 -1.37
N ASP A 19 -1.81 -18.83 -1.46
CA ASP A 19 -2.48 -19.76 -0.56
C ASP A 19 -1.90 -21.18 -0.69
N GLU A 20 -1.62 -21.63 -1.91
CA GLU A 20 -0.97 -22.92 -2.13
C GLU A 20 0.40 -22.99 -1.48
N LEU A 21 1.20 -21.93 -1.65
CA LEU A 21 2.56 -21.87 -1.12
C LEU A 21 2.62 -21.81 0.39
N THR A 22 1.57 -21.30 1.03
CA THR A 22 1.55 -21.11 2.48
C THR A 22 0.62 -22.08 3.20
N ALA A 23 -0.03 -23.00 2.49
CA ALA A 23 -1.02 -23.91 3.09
C ALA A 23 -0.44 -24.78 4.18
N GLU A 24 0.83 -25.21 4.04
CA GLU A 24 1.50 -26.06 5.02
C GLU A 24 2.58 -25.31 5.80
N ALA A 25 2.62 -23.98 5.65
CA ALA A 25 3.65 -23.18 6.29
C ALA A 25 3.38 -23.01 7.78
N ASP A 26 4.47 -22.86 8.53
CA ASP A 26 4.39 -22.53 9.95
C ASP A 26 3.82 -21.12 10.16
N ASN A 27 3.40 -20.83 11.39
CA ASN A 27 2.79 -19.55 11.74
C ASN A 27 3.66 -18.35 11.40
N TYR A 28 4.98 -18.51 11.28
CA TYR A 28 5.84 -17.38 10.98
C TYR A 28 5.59 -16.77 9.61
N LEU A 29 5.03 -17.54 8.66
CA LEU A 29 4.69 -17.04 7.33
C LEU A 29 3.28 -16.46 7.26
N SER A 30 2.42 -16.73 8.23
CA SER A 30 1.02 -16.32 8.15
C SER A 30 0.86 -14.81 8.13
N HIS A 31 1.67 -14.09 8.88
CA HIS A 31 1.63 -12.62 8.90
C HIS A 31 2.07 -12.04 7.56
N THR A 32 3.14 -12.57 6.99
CA THR A 32 3.63 -12.14 5.68
C THR A 32 2.62 -12.44 4.58
N ALA A 33 2.02 -13.64 4.62
CA ALA A 33 1.01 -14.03 3.64
C ALA A 33 -0.20 -13.10 3.70
N GLU A 34 -0.66 -12.76 4.91
CA GLU A 34 -1.78 -11.87 5.09
C GLU A 34 -1.49 -10.48 4.53
N LYS A 35 -0.29 -9.97 4.76
CA LYS A 35 0.12 -8.68 4.23
C LYS A 35 0.13 -8.69 2.71
N LEU A 36 0.69 -9.73 2.10
CA LEU A 36 0.73 -9.86 0.65
C LEU A 36 -0.67 -9.98 0.04
N ARG A 37 -1.56 -10.72 0.72
CA ARG A 37 -2.94 -10.85 0.27
C ARG A 37 -3.64 -9.50 0.26
N ARG A 38 -3.49 -8.71 1.33
CA ARG A 38 -4.09 -7.38 1.40
C ARG A 38 -3.59 -6.46 0.30
N MET A 39 -2.30 -6.52 0.00
CA MET A 39 -1.72 -5.71 -1.07
C MET A 39 -2.31 -6.12 -2.42
N ALA A 40 -2.46 -7.42 -2.66
CA ALA A 40 -3.04 -7.92 -3.91
C ALA A 40 -4.52 -7.52 -4.03
N GLU A 41 -5.28 -7.65 -2.96
CA GLU A 41 -6.68 -7.26 -2.94
C GLU A 41 -6.85 -5.76 -3.17
N TYR A 42 -6.00 -4.94 -2.56
CA TYR A 42 -6.01 -3.50 -2.80
C TYR A 42 -5.78 -3.20 -4.27
N SER A 43 -4.81 -3.88 -4.89
CA SER A 43 -4.51 -3.69 -6.31
C SER A 43 -5.69 -4.05 -7.20
N ALA A 44 -6.35 -5.17 -6.91
CA ALA A 44 -7.53 -5.60 -7.66
C ALA A 44 -8.68 -4.60 -7.52
N ASN A 45 -8.95 -4.15 -6.31
CA ASN A 45 -10.02 -3.21 -6.05
C ASN A 45 -9.75 -1.87 -6.72
N SER A 46 -8.49 -1.44 -6.76
CA SER A 46 -8.10 -0.20 -7.43
C SER A 46 -8.45 -0.23 -8.92
N VAL A 47 -8.25 -1.37 -9.58
CA VAL A 47 -8.59 -1.51 -11.00
C VAL A 47 -10.09 -1.31 -11.22
N TRP A 48 -10.91 -2.00 -10.41
CA TRP A 48 -12.38 -1.89 -10.54
C TRP A 48 -12.88 -0.49 -10.21
N GLU A 49 -12.30 0.15 -9.20
CA GLU A 49 -12.68 1.49 -8.81
C GLU A 49 -12.38 2.52 -9.91
N GLN A 50 -11.29 2.33 -10.65
CA GLN A 50 -10.97 3.20 -11.76
C GLN A 50 -12.03 3.13 -12.86
N LEU A 51 -12.61 1.95 -13.09
CA LEU A 51 -13.67 1.79 -14.07
C LEU A 51 -14.97 2.47 -13.63
N GLY A 52 -15.26 2.45 -12.32
CA GLY A 52 -16.48 3.04 -11.78
C GLY A 52 -16.34 4.48 -11.33
N ARG A 53 -15.17 5.08 -11.54
CA ARG A 53 -14.86 6.41 -11.00
C ARG A 53 -15.86 7.48 -11.42
N SER A 54 -16.31 7.43 -12.66
CA SER A 54 -17.24 8.44 -13.18
C SER A 54 -18.62 8.36 -12.55
N GLU A 55 -18.92 7.29 -11.85
CA GLU A 55 -20.22 7.05 -11.24
C GLU A 55 -20.23 7.42 -9.76
N ALA A 56 -19.08 7.72 -9.16
CA ALA A 56 -18.98 8.06 -7.74
C ALA A 56 -19.58 9.43 -7.49
N GLU A 57 -20.57 9.48 -6.59
CA GLU A 57 -21.26 10.73 -6.26
C GLU A 57 -20.38 11.75 -5.57
N ASN A 58 -19.45 11.30 -4.72
CA ASN A 58 -18.59 12.18 -3.95
C ASN A 58 -17.20 12.37 -4.56
N GLY A 59 -16.92 11.72 -5.67
CA GLY A 59 -15.66 11.87 -6.38
C GLY A 59 -14.45 11.19 -5.75
N GLU A 60 -14.59 10.57 -4.58
CA GLU A 60 -13.48 9.87 -3.95
C GLU A 60 -13.78 8.39 -3.82
N SER A 61 -12.97 7.56 -4.47
CA SER A 61 -13.07 6.11 -4.32
C SER A 61 -12.40 5.65 -3.02
N PRO A 62 -12.67 4.42 -2.56
CA PRO A 62 -11.93 3.86 -1.43
C PRO A 62 -10.43 3.82 -1.63
N SER A 63 -9.95 3.57 -2.85
CA SER A 63 -8.52 3.62 -3.15
C SER A 63 -7.94 5.01 -2.98
N ALA A 64 -8.66 6.03 -3.46
CA ALA A 64 -8.23 7.42 -3.31
C ALA A 64 -8.20 7.81 -1.84
N ALA A 65 -9.20 7.38 -1.08
CA ALA A 65 -9.25 7.63 0.37
C ALA A 65 -8.06 6.95 1.06
N TYR A 66 -7.74 5.72 0.67
CA TYR A 66 -6.58 5.01 1.23
C TYR A 66 -5.30 5.81 0.99
N ARG A 67 -5.07 6.28 -0.24
CA ARG A 67 -3.86 7.04 -0.57
C ARG A 67 -3.81 8.34 0.23
N ARG A 68 -4.93 9.04 0.32
CA ARG A 68 -5.00 10.30 1.08
C ARG A 68 -4.67 10.08 2.56
N LEU A 69 -5.32 9.09 3.17
CA LEU A 69 -5.10 8.79 4.59
C LEU A 69 -3.68 8.28 4.83
N ARG A 70 -3.15 7.47 3.93
CA ARG A 70 -1.78 6.96 4.08
C ARG A 70 -0.77 8.09 4.00
N ARG A 71 -0.97 9.09 3.12
CA ARG A 71 -0.10 10.26 3.05
C ARG A 71 -0.11 11.04 4.36
N GLU A 72 -1.27 11.19 4.98
CA GLU A 72 -1.36 11.85 6.28
C GLU A 72 -0.60 11.09 7.35
N MET A 73 -0.70 9.78 7.34
CA MET A 73 0.04 8.94 8.29
C MET A 73 1.55 9.07 8.07
N LEU A 74 2.00 9.10 6.82
CA LEU A 74 3.42 9.25 6.50
C LEU A 74 3.95 10.61 6.96
N THR A 75 3.15 11.67 6.81
CA THR A 75 3.51 12.99 7.31
C THR A 75 3.71 12.96 8.82
N SER A 76 2.81 12.32 9.54
CA SER A 76 2.91 12.19 10.99
C SER A 76 4.17 11.40 11.40
N GLU A 77 4.47 10.31 10.68
CA GLU A 77 5.70 9.53 10.93
C GLU A 77 6.94 10.39 10.71
N ARG A 78 6.97 11.15 9.62
CA ARG A 78 8.10 12.02 9.29
C ARG A 78 8.31 13.05 10.39
N ASP A 79 7.23 13.70 10.84
CA ASP A 79 7.30 14.72 11.88
C ASP A 79 7.85 14.14 13.19
N THR A 80 7.46 12.92 13.53
CA THR A 80 7.95 12.25 14.74
C THR A 80 9.45 12.00 14.66
N PHE A 81 9.94 11.49 13.53
CA PHE A 81 11.36 11.23 13.36
C PHE A 81 12.18 12.51 13.40
N VAL A 82 11.69 13.58 12.77
CA VAL A 82 12.38 14.87 12.80
C VAL A 82 12.45 15.40 14.24
N SER A 83 11.35 15.31 14.98
CA SER A 83 11.29 15.73 16.38
C SER A 83 12.27 14.94 17.25
N ARG A 84 12.38 13.63 17.03
CA ARG A 84 13.31 12.78 17.80
C ARG A 84 14.77 13.10 17.48
N ARG A 85 15.07 13.45 16.22
CA ARG A 85 16.41 13.92 15.86
C ARG A 85 16.71 15.23 16.58
N ASP A 86 15.76 16.16 16.58
CA ASP A 86 15.96 17.48 17.20
C ASP A 86 16.17 17.38 18.71
N SER A 87 15.54 16.39 19.36
CA SER A 87 15.71 16.14 20.80
C SER A 87 16.94 15.29 21.12
N GLY A 88 17.67 14.84 20.11
CA GLY A 88 18.89 14.04 20.29
C GLY A 88 18.66 12.56 20.51
N GLU A 89 17.43 12.07 20.39
CA GLU A 89 17.14 10.64 20.58
C GLU A 89 17.62 9.78 19.43
N ILE A 90 17.69 10.35 18.21
CA ILE A 90 18.24 9.66 17.04
C ILE A 90 19.21 10.60 16.33
N ASP A 91 20.17 10.03 15.60
CA ASP A 91 21.14 10.83 14.87
C ASP A 91 20.69 11.11 13.43
N ASP A 92 21.44 11.96 12.74
CA ASP A 92 21.12 12.38 11.38
C ASP A 92 21.14 11.23 10.38
N GLU A 93 21.98 10.23 10.62
CA GLU A 93 22.07 9.09 9.72
C GLU A 93 20.81 8.22 9.79
N VAL A 94 20.32 8.00 11.01
CA VAL A 94 19.07 7.27 11.21
C VAL A 94 17.92 8.02 10.55
N LEU A 95 17.86 9.35 10.76
CA LEU A 95 16.82 10.17 10.15
C LEU A 95 16.86 10.07 8.63
N ARG A 96 18.04 10.15 8.02
CA ARG A 96 18.18 10.06 6.57
C ARG A 96 17.65 8.75 6.02
N ARG A 97 17.95 7.63 6.70
CA ARG A 97 17.48 6.31 6.27
C ARG A 97 15.97 6.21 6.33
N VAL A 98 15.38 6.69 7.41
CA VAL A 98 13.93 6.65 7.59
C VAL A 98 13.24 7.54 6.56
N LEU A 99 13.72 8.77 6.36
CA LEU A 99 13.11 9.68 5.38
C LEU A 99 13.18 9.11 3.98
N ARG A 100 14.26 8.41 3.62
CA ARG A 100 14.37 7.76 2.32
C ARG A 100 13.29 6.69 2.15
N ARG A 101 13.06 5.90 3.18
CA ARG A 101 12.00 4.87 3.15
C ARG A 101 10.62 5.51 2.99
N LEU A 102 10.35 6.58 3.73
CA LEU A 102 9.07 7.28 3.64
C LEU A 102 8.88 7.91 2.27
N ASP A 103 9.96 8.46 1.70
CA ASP A 103 9.91 9.02 0.35
C ASP A 103 9.56 7.96 -0.70
N PHE A 104 10.09 6.75 -0.56
CA PHE A 104 9.73 5.64 -1.45
C PHE A 104 8.26 5.28 -1.34
N GLU A 105 7.73 5.24 -0.14
CA GLU A 105 6.31 4.95 0.06
C GLU A 105 5.42 6.03 -0.54
N GLU A 106 5.77 7.29 -0.37
CA GLU A 106 5.02 8.40 -0.96
C GLU A 106 5.07 8.37 -2.48
N ALA A 107 6.23 8.04 -3.05
CA ALA A 107 6.38 7.93 -4.50
C ALA A 107 5.52 6.80 -5.04
N ALA A 108 5.41 5.69 -4.32
CA ALA A 108 4.57 4.58 -4.72
C ALA A 108 3.09 4.98 -4.73
N LEU A 109 2.65 5.74 -3.73
CA LEU A 109 1.28 6.24 -3.68
C LEU A 109 1.00 7.20 -4.84
N ALA A 110 1.95 8.06 -5.19
CA ALA A 110 1.79 8.99 -6.29
C ALA A 110 1.68 8.27 -7.64
N ARG A 111 2.41 7.16 -7.82
CA ARG A 111 2.32 6.37 -9.06
C ARG A 111 0.93 5.76 -9.22
N ASP A 112 0.30 5.40 -8.13
CA ASP A 112 -1.04 4.80 -8.17
C ASP A 112 -2.11 5.82 -8.56
N ASP A 113 -1.82 7.12 -8.48
CA ASP A 113 -2.75 8.17 -8.89
C ASP A 113 -2.84 8.32 -10.41
N HIS A 114 -1.95 7.71 -11.16
CA HIS A 114 -1.95 7.72 -12.61
C HIS A 114 -2.55 6.43 -13.19
#